data_2ee326e255e3d733542ffa1dc00e4f35
#
_entry.id   2ee326e255e3d733542ffa1dc00e4f35
#
_cell.length_a   1.000
_cell.length_b   1.000
_cell.length_c   1.000
_cell.angle_alpha   90.00
_cell.angle_beta   90.00
_cell.angle_gamma   90.00
#
_symmetry.space_group_name_H-M   'P 1'
#
loop_
_entity.id
_entity.type
_entity.pdbx_description
1 polymer ?
#
loop_
_entity_poly.entity_id
_entity_poly.type
_entity_poly.pdbx_seq_one_letter_code
_entity_poly.pdbx_strand_id
1 'polypeptide(L)' 'MSEDREKGTVKWFNGAKGYGFIQRTSGEDVFVHFSAIQENGYRTLNEGETVEYDLTKGPKGLQASNVVRA' A
#
# COMPACT_ATOMS: atom_id res chain seq x y z
N MET A 1 13.59 7.32 -11.03
CA MET A 1 12.82 6.60 -12.04
C MET A 1 11.80 5.77 -11.34
N SER A 2 10.64 5.71 -11.92
CA SER A 2 9.52 5.06 -11.26
C SER A 2 9.34 3.60 -11.67
N GLU A 3 10.20 3.10 -12.53
CA GLU A 3 10.06 1.74 -13.01
C GLU A 3 10.21 0.70 -11.92
N ASP A 4 10.80 1.07 -10.80
CA ASP A 4 10.95 0.14 -9.70
C ASP A 4 9.73 0.09 -8.80
N ARG A 5 8.73 0.90 -9.09
CA ARG A 5 7.53 0.91 -8.27
C ARG A 5 6.65 -0.28 -8.61
N GLU A 6 6.04 -0.82 -7.57
CA GLU A 6 5.14 -1.94 -7.73
C GLU A 6 3.71 -1.46 -7.83
N LYS A 7 2.88 -2.25 -8.47
CA LYS A 7 1.44 -2.06 -8.45
C LYS A 7 0.80 -3.22 -7.73
N GLY A 8 -0.25 -2.91 -6.99
CA GLY A 8 -0.99 -3.94 -6.31
C GLY A 8 -2.42 -3.52 -6.10
N THR A 9 -3.20 -4.43 -5.57
CA THR A 9 -4.62 -4.19 -5.29
C THR A 9 -4.82 -4.20 -3.78
N VAL A 10 -5.53 -3.20 -3.27
CA VAL A 10 -5.81 -3.13 -1.85
C VAL A 10 -6.68 -4.31 -1.46
N LYS A 11 -6.16 -5.16 -0.59
CA LYS A 11 -6.90 -6.32 -0.10
C LYS A 11 -7.92 -5.90 0.93
N TRP A 12 -7.48 -5.07 1.87
CA TRP A 12 -8.37 -4.42 2.83
C TRP A 12 -7.59 -3.30 3.50
N PHE A 13 -8.33 -2.36 4.05
CA PHE A 13 -7.71 -1.26 4.79
C PHE A 13 -8.66 -0.81 5.88
N ASN A 14 -8.13 -0.71 7.09
CA ASN A 14 -8.91 -0.26 8.24
C ASN A 14 -8.54 1.18 8.56
N GLY A 15 -9.40 2.11 8.15
CA GLY A 15 -9.13 3.53 8.33
C GLY A 15 -9.11 3.95 9.79
N ALA A 16 -9.84 3.25 10.64
CA ALA A 16 -9.86 3.58 12.07
C ALA A 16 -8.55 3.23 12.74
N LYS A 17 -7.93 2.12 12.34
CA LYS A 17 -6.64 1.69 12.89
C LYS A 17 -5.47 2.22 12.08
N GLY A 18 -5.71 2.62 10.86
CA GLY A 18 -4.69 3.23 10.01
C GLY A 18 -3.75 2.29 9.33
N TYR A 19 -4.17 1.05 9.04
CA TYR A 19 -3.32 0.12 8.33
C TYR A 19 -4.15 -0.87 7.52
N GLY A 20 -3.47 -1.56 6.62
CA GLY A 20 -4.11 -2.56 5.81
C GLY A 20 -3.09 -3.37 5.04
N PHE A 21 -3.56 -4.07 4.02
CA PHE A 21 -2.69 -4.88 3.19
C PHE A 21 -3.00 -4.66 1.72
N ILE A 22 -1.93 -4.68 0.93
CA ILE A 22 -1.99 -4.62 -0.52
C ILE A 22 -1.54 -5.98 -1.04
N GLN A 23 -2.28 -6.53 -2.00
CA GLN A 23 -1.89 -7.79 -2.60
C GLN A 23 -1.09 -7.51 -3.87
N ARG A 24 0.12 -8.05 -3.93
CA ARG A 24 0.96 -7.91 -5.11
C ARG A 24 0.40 -8.74 -6.25
N THR A 25 0.81 -8.42 -7.47
CA THR A 25 0.40 -9.22 -8.63
C THR A 25 0.86 -10.66 -8.51
N SER A 26 1.94 -10.89 -7.76
CA SER A 26 2.43 -12.25 -7.51
C SER A 26 1.62 -12.98 -6.44
N GLY A 27 0.71 -12.28 -5.76
CA GLY A 27 -0.14 -12.89 -4.75
C GLY A 27 0.31 -12.67 -3.32
N GLU A 28 1.47 -12.08 -3.11
CA GLU A 28 1.95 -11.82 -1.76
C GLU A 28 1.27 -10.61 -1.17
N ASP A 29 1.13 -10.62 0.15
CA ASP A 29 0.55 -9.50 0.89
C ASP A 29 1.64 -8.54 1.33
N VAL A 30 1.36 -7.25 1.23
CA VAL A 30 2.29 -6.19 1.62
C VAL A 30 1.58 -5.31 2.63
N PHE A 31 2.21 -5.11 3.78
CA PHE A 31 1.65 -4.26 4.83
C PHE A 31 1.72 -2.80 4.42
N VAL A 32 0.66 -2.05 4.70
CA VAL A 32 0.64 -0.62 4.44
C VAL A 32 0.07 0.11 5.64
N HIS A 33 0.74 1.19 6.04
CA HIS A 33 0.30 2.05 7.14
C HIS A 33 -0.13 3.40 6.55
N PHE A 34 -1.09 4.06 7.19
CA PHE A 34 -1.63 5.30 6.64
C PHE A 34 -0.55 6.36 6.43
N SER A 35 0.50 6.34 7.24
CA SER A 35 1.60 7.29 7.08
C SER A 35 2.37 7.10 5.78
N ALA A 36 2.21 5.95 5.14
CA ALA A 36 2.87 5.66 3.87
C ALA A 36 2.04 6.13 2.68
N ILE A 37 0.81 6.56 2.89
CA ILE A 37 -0.08 6.98 1.80
C ILE A 37 0.21 8.44 1.47
N GLN A 38 0.52 8.70 0.21
CA GLN A 38 0.84 10.04 -0.27
C GLN A 38 -0.43 10.71 -0.76
N GLU A 39 -1.24 11.19 0.18
CA GLU A 39 -2.51 11.83 -0.12
C GLU A 39 -2.65 13.09 0.70
N ASN A 40 -3.24 14.11 0.11
CA ASN A 40 -3.59 15.32 0.86
C ASN A 40 -4.87 15.07 1.63
N GLY A 41 -4.83 15.33 2.93
CA GLY A 41 -6.01 15.20 3.76
C GLY A 41 -6.27 13.76 4.16
N TYR A 42 -7.36 13.20 3.67
CA TYR A 42 -7.83 11.91 4.12
C TYR A 42 -6.99 10.76 3.54
N ARG A 43 -6.30 10.06 4.41
CA ARG A 43 -5.39 8.99 4.00
C ARG A 43 -6.03 7.64 4.22
N THR A 44 -6.72 7.18 3.21
CA THR A 44 -7.40 5.89 3.27
C THR A 44 -7.36 5.23 1.91
N LEU A 45 -7.55 3.92 1.91
CA LEU A 45 -7.60 3.14 0.68
C LEU A 45 -8.86 2.33 0.68
N ASN A 46 -9.40 2.09 -0.51
CA ASN A 46 -10.60 1.29 -0.67
C ASN A 46 -10.24 -0.11 -1.12
N GLU A 47 -10.97 -1.07 -0.61
CA GLU A 47 -10.82 -2.46 -0.99
C GLU A 47 -10.98 -2.60 -2.51
N GLY A 48 -10.04 -3.31 -3.13
CA GLY A 48 -10.06 -3.53 -4.57
C GLY A 48 -9.44 -2.41 -5.39
N GLU A 49 -9.00 -1.35 -4.74
CA GLU A 49 -8.39 -0.22 -5.42
C GLU A 49 -6.96 -0.56 -5.86
N THR A 50 -6.59 -0.11 -7.07
CA THR A 50 -5.22 -0.30 -7.56
C THR A 50 -4.34 0.85 -7.09
N VAL A 51 -3.17 0.50 -6.57
CA VAL A 51 -2.23 1.48 -6.05
C VAL A 51 -0.82 1.18 -6.54
N GLU A 52 0.02 2.21 -6.52
CA GLU A 52 1.45 2.07 -6.78
C GLU A 52 2.19 2.40 -5.50
N TYR A 53 3.29 1.71 -5.27
CA TYR A 53 4.05 1.90 -4.05
C TYR A 53 5.48 1.43 -4.23
N ASP A 54 6.34 1.85 -3.32
CA ASP A 54 7.70 1.35 -3.24
C ASP A 54 7.71 0.17 -2.28
N LEU A 55 8.25 -0.95 -2.73
CA LEU A 55 8.31 -2.16 -1.92
C LEU A 55 9.54 -2.11 -1.04
N THR A 56 9.34 -2.26 0.25
CA THR A 56 10.44 -2.29 1.20
C THR A 56 10.28 -3.50 2.11
N LYS A 57 11.35 -3.84 2.81
CA LYS A 57 11.30 -4.90 3.81
C LYS A 57 11.37 -4.28 5.18
N GLY A 58 10.43 -4.66 6.02
CA GLY A 58 10.39 -4.20 7.40
C GLY A 58 10.53 -5.34 8.36
N PRO A 59 10.47 -5.05 9.66
CA PRO A 59 10.60 -6.10 10.69
C PRO A 59 9.53 -7.17 10.60
N LYS A 60 8.38 -6.83 10.04
CA LYS A 60 7.27 -7.76 9.93
C LYS A 60 7.13 -8.36 8.54
N GLY A 61 8.07 -8.06 7.65
CA GLY A 61 8.02 -8.56 6.29
C GLY A 61 7.91 -7.42 5.29
N LEU A 62 7.23 -7.68 4.18
CA LEU A 62 7.11 -6.70 3.11
C LEU A 62 6.21 -5.55 3.53
N GLN A 63 6.64 -4.34 3.19
CA GLN A 63 5.89 -3.12 3.49
C GLN A 63 5.85 -2.23 2.28
N ALA A 64 4.76 -1.45 2.18
CA ALA A 64 4.62 -0.45 1.12
C ALA A 64 4.96 0.92 1.67
N SER A 65 5.61 1.73 0.85
CA SER A 65 5.88 3.13 1.18
C SER A 65 5.58 3.98 -0.04
N ASN A 66 5.37 5.28 0.18
CA ASN A 66 5.05 6.22 -0.89
C ASN A 66 3.89 5.73 -1.75
N VAL A 67 2.82 5.29 -1.09
CA VAL A 67 1.67 4.71 -1.76
C VAL A 67 0.83 5.80 -2.41
N VAL A 68 0.52 5.62 -3.69
CA VAL A 68 -0.37 6.53 -4.42
C VAL A 68 -1.37 5.70 -5.19
N ARG A 69 -2.50 6.29 -5.49
CA ARG A 69 -3.48 5.63 -6.35
C ARG A 69 -2.98 5.59 -7.78
N ALA A 70 -3.12 4.44 -8.37
CA ALA A 70 -2.68 4.27 -9.76
C ALA A 70 -3.72 4.80 -10.73
#